data_65d1387dda370373fc318279c8aa5060
#
_entry.id   65d1387dda370373fc318279c8aa5060
#
_cell.length_a   1.000
_cell.length_b   1.000
_cell.length_c   1.000
_cell.angle_alpha   90.00
_cell.angle_beta   90.00
_cell.angle_gamma   90.00
#
_symmetry.space_group_name_H-M   'P 1'
#
loop_
_entity.id
_entity.type
_entity.pdbx_description
1 polymer ?
#
loop_
_entity_poly.entity_id
_entity_poly.type
_entity_poly.pdbx_seq_one_letter_code
_entity_poly.pdbx_strand_id
1 'polypeptide(L)'
;DLADAIRHAYEELGKKVNEENPFVAVRSSATAEDLPDASFAGQQDTYLNVRGADVIIEKVKECYASTFTDRATYYRVKQGFDHMTVALSAAVQMMVFSKAAGVMFTVDLVTGNDNNILIEGSWGLGEYVVQGTVTPDNFRVDKEKMEITDRMICLLYTSDAADERSS
;
A
#
# COMPACT_ATOMS: atom_id res chain seq x y z
N ASP A 1 29.15 -1.39 1.58
CA ASP A 1 28.24 -1.23 2.73
C ASP A 1 26.79 -1.45 2.30
N LEU A 2 25.81 -1.22 3.18
CA LEU A 2 24.39 -1.41 2.87
C LEU A 2 23.91 -0.47 1.77
N ALA A 3 24.36 0.78 1.77
CA ALA A 3 24.02 1.76 0.75
C ALA A 3 24.49 1.33 -0.64
N ASP A 4 25.70 0.78 -0.74
CA ASP A 4 26.22 0.26 -2.01
C ASP A 4 25.43 -0.96 -2.49
N ALA A 5 25.02 -1.82 -1.57
CA ALA A 5 24.16 -2.96 -1.90
C ALA A 5 22.79 -2.51 -2.44
N ILE A 6 22.19 -1.47 -1.86
CA ILE A 6 20.92 -0.88 -2.33
C ILE A 6 21.11 -0.27 -3.73
N ARG A 7 22.20 0.51 -3.96
CA ARG A 7 22.50 1.08 -5.28
C ARG A 7 22.63 0.00 -6.34
N HIS A 8 23.43 -1.03 -6.06
CA HIS A 8 23.63 -2.15 -6.98
C HIS A 8 22.31 -2.88 -7.30
N ALA A 9 21.50 -3.19 -6.27
CA ALA A 9 20.22 -3.85 -6.47
C ALA A 9 19.22 -3.00 -7.28
N TYR A 10 19.25 -1.67 -7.12
CA TYR A 10 18.42 -0.77 -7.90
C TYR A 10 18.86 -0.69 -9.37
N GLU A 11 20.16 -0.67 -9.62
CA GLU A 11 20.72 -0.77 -11.00
C GLU A 11 20.31 -2.08 -11.68
N GLU A 12 20.41 -3.20 -10.97
CA GLU A 12 19.96 -4.50 -11.48
C GLU A 12 18.45 -4.54 -11.76
N LEU A 13 17.63 -3.88 -10.91
CA LEU A 13 16.21 -3.71 -11.17
C LEU A 13 15.96 -2.94 -12.46
N GLY A 14 16.68 -1.82 -12.67
CA GLY A 14 16.61 -1.02 -13.89
C GLY A 14 16.95 -1.83 -15.14
N LYS A 15 18.03 -2.63 -15.10
CA LYS A 15 18.39 -3.54 -16.19
C LYS A 15 17.30 -4.56 -16.52
N LYS A 16 16.66 -5.16 -15.48
CA LYS A 16 15.60 -6.15 -15.67
C LYS A 16 14.37 -5.58 -16.37
N VAL A 17 14.06 -4.31 -16.13
CA VAL A 17 12.88 -3.64 -16.70
C VAL A 17 13.22 -2.78 -17.92
N ASN A 18 14.50 -2.74 -18.34
CA ASN A 18 15.01 -1.93 -19.42
C ASN A 18 14.68 -0.45 -19.29
N GLU A 19 14.80 0.07 -18.07
CA GLU A 19 14.57 1.47 -17.73
C GLU A 19 15.71 1.99 -16.85
N GLU A 20 16.31 3.08 -17.23
CA GLU A 20 17.30 3.77 -16.42
C GLU A 20 16.56 4.56 -15.31
N ASN A 21 16.92 4.31 -14.05
CA ASN A 21 16.28 4.93 -12.90
C ASN A 21 14.75 4.73 -12.85
N PRO A 22 14.22 3.50 -12.75
CA PRO A 22 12.79 3.25 -12.72
C PRO A 22 12.14 3.85 -11.47
N PHE A 23 10.86 4.22 -11.58
CA PHE A 23 10.08 4.59 -10.40
C PHE A 23 9.77 3.38 -9.53
N VAL A 24 9.94 3.55 -8.22
CA VAL A 24 9.71 2.50 -7.23
C VAL A 24 8.84 2.99 -6.08
N ALA A 25 8.22 2.05 -5.40
CA ALA A 25 7.65 2.22 -4.06
C ALA A 25 8.65 1.67 -3.04
N VAL A 26 8.89 2.43 -1.96
CA VAL A 26 9.65 1.96 -0.79
C VAL A 26 8.65 1.72 0.32
N ARG A 27 8.51 0.47 0.75
CA ARG A 27 7.46 0.02 1.66
C ARG A 27 8.05 -0.70 2.86
N SER A 28 7.52 -0.39 4.02
CA SER A 28 7.80 -1.16 5.22
C SER A 28 7.17 -2.55 5.16
N SER A 29 7.81 -3.52 5.78
CA SER A 29 7.26 -4.85 6.06
C SER A 29 7.80 -5.29 7.42
N ALA A 30 6.94 -5.34 8.42
CA ALA A 30 7.31 -5.67 9.78
C ALA A 30 7.01 -7.14 10.11
N THR A 31 7.84 -7.76 10.95
CA THR A 31 7.65 -9.14 11.41
C THR A 31 6.36 -9.31 12.23
N ALA A 32 5.81 -8.23 12.77
CA ALA A 32 4.59 -8.22 13.57
C ALA A 32 3.36 -7.70 12.81
N GLU A 33 3.44 -7.55 11.47
CA GLU A 33 2.37 -6.90 10.67
C GLU A 33 1.07 -7.71 10.66
N ASP A 34 1.17 -9.05 10.64
CA ASP A 34 0.04 -9.97 10.53
C ASP A 34 0.05 -11.02 11.66
N LEU A 35 0.04 -10.57 12.90
CA LEU A 35 -0.10 -11.47 14.04
C LEU A 35 -1.59 -11.83 14.27
N PRO A 36 -1.91 -13.07 14.73
CA PRO A 36 -3.28 -13.50 14.98
C PRO A 36 -4.07 -12.58 15.92
N ASP A 37 -3.40 -12.01 16.91
CA ASP A 37 -4.03 -11.19 17.96
C ASP A 37 -3.73 -9.69 17.83
N ALA A 38 -2.91 -9.29 16.84
CA ALA A 38 -2.52 -7.91 16.66
C ALA A 38 -2.08 -7.63 15.22
N SER A 39 -2.52 -6.54 14.64
CA SER A 39 -2.14 -6.10 13.30
C SER A 39 -1.43 -4.75 13.36
N PHE A 40 -0.24 -4.68 12.78
CA PHE A 40 0.51 -3.44 12.59
C PHE A 40 0.20 -2.77 11.24
N ALA A 41 -0.83 -3.22 10.53
CA ALA A 41 -1.21 -2.66 9.24
C ALA A 41 -1.39 -1.13 9.34
N GLY A 42 -0.78 -0.40 8.42
CA GLY A 42 -0.85 1.06 8.36
C GLY A 42 -0.14 1.81 9.49
N GLN A 43 0.68 1.14 10.32
CA GLN A 43 1.44 1.79 11.38
C GLN A 43 2.76 2.39 10.89
N GLN A 44 3.24 1.96 9.74
CA GLN A 44 4.52 2.36 9.17
C GLN A 44 4.34 2.99 7.79
N ASP A 45 5.36 3.73 7.36
CA ASP A 45 5.25 4.56 6.17
C ASP A 45 5.54 3.78 4.87
N THR A 46 4.89 4.23 3.80
CA THR A 46 5.12 3.81 2.41
C THR A 46 5.37 5.05 1.58
N TYR A 47 6.42 5.02 0.77
CA TYR A 47 6.81 6.10 -0.12
C TYR A 47 6.62 5.66 -1.57
N LEU A 48 5.77 6.34 -2.30
CA LEU A 48 5.50 6.08 -3.72
C LEU A 48 6.25 7.07 -4.62
N ASN A 49 6.37 6.71 -5.90
CA ASN A 49 7.00 7.56 -6.92
C ASN A 49 8.44 7.94 -6.60
N VAL A 50 9.17 7.09 -5.88
CA VAL A 50 10.58 7.30 -5.54
C VAL A 50 11.44 6.97 -6.75
N ARG A 51 12.45 7.80 -7.03
CA ARG A 51 13.35 7.63 -8.18
C ARG A 51 14.76 8.04 -7.81
N GLY A 52 15.74 7.23 -8.22
CA GLY A 52 17.16 7.47 -7.98
C GLY A 52 17.68 6.81 -6.70
N ALA A 53 18.87 6.21 -6.79
CA ALA A 53 19.45 5.35 -5.75
C ALA A 53 19.61 6.08 -4.40
N ASP A 54 20.09 7.33 -4.42
CA ASP A 54 20.31 8.07 -3.17
C ASP A 54 18.98 8.44 -2.47
N VAL A 55 17.95 8.79 -3.26
CA VAL A 55 16.60 9.04 -2.72
C VAL A 55 16.00 7.76 -2.14
N ILE A 56 16.20 6.62 -2.79
CA ILE A 56 15.77 5.31 -2.28
C ILE A 56 16.43 5.01 -0.94
N ILE A 57 17.74 5.26 -0.81
CA ILE A 57 18.46 5.06 0.46
C ILE A 57 17.87 5.92 1.57
N GLU A 58 17.56 7.18 1.29
CA GLU A 58 16.90 8.05 2.29
C GLU A 58 15.52 7.51 2.67
N LYS A 59 14.70 7.09 1.69
CA LYS A 59 13.37 6.52 1.97
C LYS A 59 13.44 5.18 2.73
N VAL A 60 14.45 4.37 2.49
CA VAL A 60 14.73 3.17 3.30
C VAL A 60 15.03 3.54 4.75
N LYS A 61 15.85 4.56 5.00
CA LYS A 61 16.12 5.06 6.37
C LYS A 61 14.85 5.59 7.03
N GLU A 62 14.03 6.35 6.29
CA GLU A 62 12.76 6.85 6.79
C GLU A 62 11.79 5.72 7.13
N CYS A 63 11.72 4.63 6.31
CA CYS A 63 10.98 3.42 6.66
C CYS A 63 11.43 2.84 8.00
N TYR A 64 12.73 2.69 8.23
CA TYR A 64 13.23 2.21 9.53
C TYR A 64 12.88 3.18 10.67
N ALA A 65 13.01 4.48 10.46
CA ALA A 65 12.67 5.49 11.45
C ALA A 65 11.17 5.49 11.80
N SER A 66 10.30 5.14 10.85
CA SER A 66 8.85 5.06 11.09
C SER A 66 8.46 4.05 12.17
N THR A 67 9.32 3.08 12.47
CA THR A 67 9.15 2.15 13.59
C THR A 67 9.10 2.87 14.94
N PHE A 68 9.70 4.05 15.05
CA PHE A 68 9.78 4.83 16.27
C PHE A 68 8.88 6.08 16.30
N THR A 69 7.92 6.17 15.39
CA THR A 69 6.87 7.21 15.45
C THR A 69 6.01 7.04 16.71
N ASP A 70 5.38 8.12 17.15
CA ASP A 70 4.49 8.12 18.32
C ASP A 70 3.40 7.05 18.18
N ARG A 71 2.79 6.94 17.00
CA ARG A 71 1.76 5.96 16.69
C ARG A 71 2.27 4.52 16.83
N ALA A 72 3.41 4.19 16.22
CA ALA A 72 4.00 2.86 16.27
C ALA A 72 4.47 2.51 17.70
N THR A 73 5.03 3.48 18.42
CA THR A 73 5.47 3.33 19.81
C THR A 73 4.28 3.10 20.74
N TYR A 74 3.24 3.92 20.64
CA TYR A 74 2.00 3.77 21.42
C TYR A 74 1.35 2.40 21.18
N TYR A 75 1.27 1.98 19.92
CA TYR A 75 0.69 0.68 19.57
C TYR A 75 1.46 -0.48 20.25
N ARG A 76 2.81 -0.48 20.18
CA ARG A 76 3.63 -1.50 20.85
C ARG A 76 3.40 -1.53 22.36
N VAL A 77 3.38 -0.37 22.99
CA VAL A 77 3.10 -0.27 24.45
C VAL A 77 1.73 -0.86 24.77
N LYS A 78 0.70 -0.49 23.99
CA LYS A 78 -0.67 -0.97 24.21
C LYS A 78 -0.81 -2.49 24.05
N GLN A 79 -0.05 -3.08 23.12
CA GLN A 79 -0.06 -4.51 22.85
C GLN A 79 0.97 -5.30 23.68
N GLY A 80 1.78 -4.65 24.47
CA GLY A 80 2.78 -5.30 25.33
C GLY A 80 4.01 -5.82 24.57
N PHE A 81 4.30 -5.31 23.36
CA PHE A 81 5.49 -5.68 22.59
C PHE A 81 6.73 -4.91 23.08
N ASP A 82 7.84 -5.63 23.20
CA ASP A 82 9.15 -4.98 23.40
C ASP A 82 9.54 -4.16 22.17
N HIS A 83 10.02 -2.93 22.41
CA HIS A 83 10.34 -2.00 21.31
C HIS A 83 11.46 -2.49 20.39
N MET A 84 12.35 -3.34 20.87
CA MET A 84 13.53 -3.81 20.14
C MET A 84 13.30 -5.17 19.45
N THR A 85 12.19 -5.85 19.73
CA THR A 85 11.89 -7.15 19.13
C THR A 85 11.14 -7.07 17.80
N VAL A 86 10.49 -5.93 17.51
CA VAL A 86 9.82 -5.71 16.24
C VAL A 86 10.84 -5.35 15.17
N ALA A 87 11.15 -6.30 14.32
CA ALA A 87 12.02 -6.10 13.18
C ALA A 87 11.22 -5.60 11.97
N LEU A 88 11.85 -4.74 11.18
CA LEU A 88 11.28 -4.17 9.96
C LEU A 88 12.25 -4.37 8.80
N SER A 89 11.73 -4.76 7.65
CA SER A 89 12.41 -4.67 6.37
C SER A 89 11.82 -3.55 5.52
N ALA A 90 12.61 -3.01 4.62
CA ALA A 90 12.15 -2.06 3.63
C ALA A 90 12.20 -2.72 2.24
N ALA A 91 11.03 -2.93 1.63
CA ALA A 91 10.93 -3.49 0.29
C ALA A 91 10.96 -2.35 -0.74
N VAL A 92 11.86 -2.46 -1.72
CA VAL A 92 11.93 -1.56 -2.88
C VAL A 92 11.30 -2.27 -4.07
N GLN A 93 10.14 -1.80 -4.49
CA GLN A 93 9.29 -2.45 -5.48
C GLN A 93 9.03 -1.52 -6.67
N MET A 94 9.06 -2.05 -7.89
CA MET A 94 8.64 -1.30 -9.09
C MET A 94 7.26 -0.68 -8.91
N MET A 95 7.13 0.58 -9.32
CA MET A 95 5.81 1.22 -9.41
C MET A 95 5.00 0.61 -10.55
N VAL A 96 3.74 0.35 -10.27
CA VAL A 96 2.73 0.00 -11.28
C VAL A 96 1.80 1.20 -11.41
N PHE A 97 1.90 1.91 -12.54
CA PHE A 97 1.02 3.03 -12.85
C PHE A 97 -0.31 2.51 -13.38
N SER A 98 -1.16 2.04 -12.48
CA SER A 98 -2.45 1.46 -12.81
C SER A 98 -3.44 2.52 -13.29
N LYS A 99 -4.29 2.16 -14.26
CA LYS A 99 -5.43 2.99 -14.67
C LYS A 99 -6.54 2.97 -13.62
N ALA A 100 -6.70 1.85 -12.94
CA ALA A 100 -7.61 1.66 -11.83
C ALA A 100 -6.96 0.73 -10.81
N ALA A 101 -7.23 0.97 -9.54
CA ALA A 101 -6.75 0.15 -8.43
C ALA A 101 -7.80 0.11 -7.33
N GLY A 102 -7.66 -0.84 -6.41
CA GLY A 102 -8.60 -0.96 -5.31
C GLY A 102 -8.17 -1.98 -4.29
N VAL A 103 -9.05 -2.22 -3.33
CA VAL A 103 -8.91 -3.23 -2.30
C VAL A 103 -10.08 -4.20 -2.36
N MET A 104 -9.83 -5.44 -2.00
CA MET A 104 -10.84 -6.48 -1.93
C MET A 104 -10.77 -7.13 -0.54
N PHE A 105 -11.90 -7.20 0.11
CA PHE A 105 -12.08 -7.89 1.38
C PHE A 105 -12.90 -9.14 1.16
N THR A 106 -12.43 -10.26 1.69
CA THR A 106 -13.12 -11.55 1.59
C THR A 106 -14.26 -11.71 2.60
N VAL A 107 -14.60 -10.65 3.29
CA VAL A 107 -15.73 -10.51 4.19
C VAL A 107 -16.31 -9.12 4.01
N ASP A 108 -17.63 -8.98 4.13
CA ASP A 108 -18.25 -7.66 4.18
C ASP A 108 -17.97 -7.02 5.54
N LEU A 109 -17.08 -6.03 5.55
CA LEU A 109 -16.64 -5.35 6.78
C LEU A 109 -17.76 -4.56 7.47
N VAL A 110 -18.84 -4.20 6.75
CA VAL A 110 -19.96 -3.43 7.31
C VAL A 110 -20.93 -4.35 8.02
N THR A 111 -21.26 -5.50 7.43
CA THR A 111 -22.26 -6.42 7.95
C THR A 111 -21.67 -7.62 8.68
N GLY A 112 -20.36 -7.86 8.53
CA GLY A 112 -19.68 -9.07 9.03
C GLY A 112 -20.06 -10.35 8.27
N ASN A 113 -20.74 -10.23 7.13
CA ASN A 113 -21.15 -11.39 6.33
C ASN A 113 -19.96 -11.96 5.56
N ASP A 114 -19.58 -13.19 5.88
CA ASP A 114 -18.49 -13.92 5.28
C ASP A 114 -18.82 -14.56 3.93
N ASN A 115 -20.11 -14.60 3.54
CA ASN A 115 -20.51 -15.05 2.21
C ASN A 115 -20.33 -13.99 1.12
N ASN A 116 -20.01 -12.77 1.49
CA ASN A 116 -19.80 -11.69 0.55
C ASN A 116 -18.33 -11.26 0.45
N ILE A 117 -17.93 -10.87 -0.75
CA ILE A 117 -16.70 -10.12 -1.03
C ILE A 117 -17.08 -8.66 -1.19
N LEU A 118 -16.37 -7.77 -0.53
CA LEU A 118 -16.46 -6.32 -0.74
C LEU A 118 -15.27 -5.87 -1.57
N ILE A 119 -15.53 -5.19 -2.69
CA ILE A 119 -14.50 -4.62 -3.56
C ILE A 119 -14.70 -3.10 -3.57
N GLU A 120 -13.65 -2.37 -3.26
CA GLU A 120 -13.59 -0.91 -3.35
C GLU A 120 -12.54 -0.52 -4.35
N GLY A 121 -12.90 0.31 -5.34
CA GLY A 121 -12.00 0.69 -6.41
C GLY A 121 -12.16 2.12 -6.87
N SER A 122 -11.10 2.67 -7.45
CA SER A 122 -11.10 4.00 -8.04
C SER A 122 -10.10 4.08 -9.20
N TRP A 123 -10.16 5.16 -9.94
CA TRP A 123 -9.18 5.45 -10.98
C TRP A 123 -7.83 5.83 -10.37
N GLY A 124 -6.75 5.44 -11.03
CA GLY A 124 -5.39 5.77 -10.64
C GLY A 124 -4.79 4.78 -9.63
N LEU A 125 -3.92 5.29 -8.76
CA LEU A 125 -3.20 4.48 -7.78
C LEU A 125 -4.09 4.10 -6.59
N GLY A 126 -3.89 2.89 -6.06
CA GLY A 126 -4.63 2.38 -4.92
C GLY A 126 -4.45 3.14 -3.62
N GLU A 127 -3.41 3.97 -3.53
CA GLU A 127 -3.12 4.83 -2.37
C GLU A 127 -4.32 5.70 -1.99
N TYR A 128 -4.99 6.31 -2.97
CA TYR A 128 -6.13 7.19 -2.73
C TYR A 128 -7.33 6.47 -2.09
N VAL A 129 -7.54 5.20 -2.47
CA VAL A 129 -8.58 4.36 -1.85
C VAL A 129 -8.19 4.00 -0.42
N VAL A 130 -6.94 3.55 -0.22
CA VAL A 130 -6.44 3.12 1.10
C VAL A 130 -6.40 4.28 2.11
N GLN A 131 -6.04 5.48 1.67
CA GLN A 131 -6.01 6.67 2.53
C GLN A 131 -7.40 7.30 2.75
N GLY A 132 -8.45 6.84 2.02
CA GLY A 132 -9.78 7.41 2.12
C GLY A 132 -9.87 8.85 1.58
N THR A 133 -8.96 9.26 0.70
CA THR A 133 -8.95 10.58 0.09
C THR A 133 -9.93 10.71 -1.06
N VAL A 134 -10.42 9.59 -1.59
CA VAL A 134 -11.44 9.51 -2.63
C VAL A 134 -12.59 8.63 -2.14
N THR A 135 -13.79 8.88 -2.62
CA THR A 135 -14.94 7.99 -2.44
C THR A 135 -14.86 6.90 -3.51
N PRO A 136 -14.55 5.65 -3.15
CA PRO A 136 -14.40 4.57 -4.13
C PRO A 136 -15.74 4.09 -4.66
N ASP A 137 -15.71 3.51 -5.85
CA ASP A 137 -16.78 2.63 -6.29
C ASP A 137 -16.80 1.37 -5.44
N ASN A 138 -17.99 0.93 -5.04
CA ASN A 138 -18.17 -0.23 -4.18
C ASN A 138 -18.95 -1.32 -4.91
N PHE A 139 -18.47 -2.55 -4.80
CA PHE A 139 -19.12 -3.74 -5.34
C PHE A 139 -19.21 -4.81 -4.26
N ARG A 140 -20.40 -5.38 -4.11
CA ARG A 140 -20.61 -6.53 -3.25
C ARG A 140 -20.87 -7.75 -4.12
N VAL A 141 -20.09 -8.82 -3.90
CA VAL A 141 -20.13 -10.05 -4.70
C VAL A 141 -20.49 -11.21 -3.80
N ASP A 142 -21.51 -11.96 -4.18
CA ASP A 142 -21.88 -13.24 -3.54
C ASP A 142 -20.84 -14.31 -3.92
N LYS A 143 -20.25 -14.97 -2.92
CA LYS A 143 -19.18 -15.96 -3.15
C LYS A 143 -19.65 -17.25 -3.78
N GLU A 144 -20.87 -17.68 -3.50
CA GLU A 144 -21.41 -18.93 -4.04
C GLU A 144 -21.79 -18.77 -5.50
N LYS A 145 -22.46 -17.65 -5.82
CA LYS A 145 -22.96 -17.36 -7.16
C LYS A 145 -21.93 -16.68 -8.06
N MET A 146 -20.89 -16.05 -7.44
CA MET A 146 -19.93 -15.19 -8.13
C MET A 146 -20.60 -14.07 -8.93
N GLU A 147 -21.68 -13.51 -8.36
CA GLU A 147 -22.47 -12.44 -8.96
C GLU A 147 -22.39 -11.16 -8.12
N ILE A 148 -22.39 -10.01 -8.79
CA ILE A 148 -22.47 -8.71 -8.11
C ILE A 148 -23.93 -8.54 -7.63
N THR A 149 -24.11 -8.51 -6.31
CA THR A 149 -25.42 -8.34 -5.67
C THR A 149 -25.76 -6.90 -5.36
N ASP A 150 -24.74 -6.05 -5.23
CA ASP A 150 -24.90 -4.63 -4.97
C ASP A 150 -23.73 -3.84 -5.57
N ARG A 151 -24.00 -2.63 -6.03
CA ARG A 151 -22.97 -1.74 -6.55
C ARG A 151 -23.32 -0.28 -6.25
N MET A 152 -22.34 0.47 -5.83
CA MET A 152 -22.41 1.92 -5.70
C MET A 152 -21.28 2.53 -6.55
N ILE A 153 -21.67 3.29 -7.56
CA ILE A 153 -20.72 3.98 -8.45
C ILE A 153 -20.71 5.46 -8.09
N CYS A 154 -19.53 6.01 -7.80
CA CYS A 154 -19.35 7.40 -7.51
C CYS A 154 -19.17 8.20 -8.81
N LEU A 155 -20.28 8.73 -9.36
CA LEU A 155 -20.32 9.45 -10.63
C LEU A 155 -19.46 10.73 -10.67
N LEU A 156 -19.11 11.30 -9.51
CA LEU A 156 -18.28 12.51 -9.41
C LEU A 156 -16.84 12.30 -9.88
N TYR A 157 -16.38 11.05 -9.91
CA TYR A 157 -15.01 10.71 -10.31
C TYR A 157 -14.86 10.31 -11.78
N THR A 158 -15.96 10.06 -12.50
CA THR A 158 -15.90 9.58 -13.88
C THR A 158 -15.69 10.67 -14.91
N SER A 159 -15.98 11.95 -14.59
CA SER A 159 -15.86 13.07 -15.53
C SER A 159 -14.57 13.90 -15.36
N ASP A 160 -14.13 14.20 -14.15
CA ASP A 160 -13.02 15.15 -13.93
C ASP A 160 -11.63 14.50 -14.03
N ALA A 161 -11.47 13.23 -13.63
CA ALA A 161 -10.17 12.55 -13.71
C ALA A 161 -9.74 12.19 -15.16
N ALA A 162 -10.66 12.20 -16.11
CA ALA A 162 -10.36 11.97 -17.53
C ALA A 162 -9.88 13.25 -18.23
N ASP A 163 -10.34 14.43 -17.82
CA ASP A 163 -10.02 15.72 -18.46
C ASP A 163 -8.66 16.29 -18.02
N GLU A 164 -8.22 16.06 -16.78
CA GLU A 164 -6.92 16.56 -16.30
C GLU A 164 -5.70 15.80 -16.90
N ARG A 165 -5.92 14.68 -17.60
CA ARG A 165 -4.84 13.91 -18.26
C ARG A 165 -4.68 14.20 -19.76
N SER A 166 -5.45 15.12 -20.31
CA SER A 166 -5.42 15.53 -21.73
C SER A 166 -4.79 16.88 -21.97
N SER A 167 -4.21 17.52 -20.96
CA SER A 167 -3.53 18.83 -21.08
C SER A 167 -2.05 18.76 -20.71
#